data_c0b3ab7872b9ce2415055d6eab796746
#
_entry.id   c0b3ab7872b9ce2415055d6eab796746
#
_cell.length_a   1.000
_cell.length_b   1.000
_cell.length_c   1.000
_cell.angle_alpha   90.00
_cell.angle_beta   90.00
_cell.angle_gamma   90.00
#
_symmetry.space_group_name_H-M   'P 1'
#
loop_
_entity.id
_entity.type
_entity.pdbx_description
1 polymer ?
#
loop_
_entity_poly.entity_id
_entity_poly.type
_entity_poly.pdbx_seq_one_letter_code
_entity_poly.pdbx_strand_id
1 'polypeptide(L)'
;MMTFNVNDESFPKNLEFGHLPQDIVLIIDRSGSMNHPVEAKDANGNNLENGMSIQDIVNHSAKTVVKTLDSNSRISIIKFDNNINVVNDLMFASEINKTQILSNIDTIKPGGQTNIWGAIEKGLQMLDYRDDKSRNSAILMLTDGVPNISPARGEVGGIKKLRKNNNFTTSIYTFGFGYSLKPELLYDMAKYANGGNGHIPDGNMIATVFCNFIGTILLSVVMNLQLHIVPKQDNSAYFTNLLMGDYANNYDPINQEYIYDIGTVQYQQERNIILNFEEKLDFDYYYTYKIGGQSYTSETKTIDNDFINSCLEDNKVNLHNYRYNAVECIRKMINYNRINQYNESIEIYNQLVALLEDNICTTSKPIVDGLLTNIKGTIGSEGQVKLAIDSKYYKRWG
;
A
#
# COMPACT_ATOMS: atom_id res chain seq x y z
N MET A 1 -8.00 20.00 8.23
CA MET A 1 -7.02 19.08 7.62
C MET A 1 -5.68 19.27 8.29
N MET A 2 -5.03 18.19 8.66
CA MET A 2 -3.67 18.18 9.19
C MET A 2 -2.74 17.71 8.08
N THR A 3 -1.57 18.35 7.94
CA THR A 3 -0.59 17.96 6.92
C THR A 3 0.72 17.60 7.60
N PHE A 4 1.20 16.39 7.33
CA PHE A 4 2.56 15.98 7.65
C PHE A 4 3.41 16.12 6.39
N ASN A 5 4.50 16.87 6.50
CA ASN A 5 5.44 17.09 5.39
C ASN A 5 6.85 16.78 5.88
N VAL A 6 7.61 16.06 5.08
CA VAL A 6 9.02 15.79 5.33
C VAL A 6 9.81 16.88 4.61
N ASN A 7 10.20 17.91 5.35
CA ASN A 7 11.05 18.99 4.84
C ASN A 7 12.52 18.54 4.85
N ASP A 8 13.33 19.12 3.97
CA ASP A 8 14.77 18.84 3.90
C ASP A 8 15.50 19.10 5.24
N GLU A 9 14.98 20.01 6.09
CA GLU A 9 15.49 20.29 7.42
C GLU A 9 15.27 19.14 8.43
N SER A 10 14.26 18.30 8.19
CA SER A 10 13.94 17.14 9.03
C SER A 10 14.84 15.93 8.74
N PHE A 11 15.61 15.99 7.66
CA PHE A 11 16.51 14.91 7.25
C PHE A 11 17.86 14.98 7.95
N PRO A 12 18.43 13.82 8.28
CA PRO A 12 19.83 13.73 8.65
C PRO A 12 20.69 14.35 7.52
N LYS A 13 21.52 15.35 7.83
CA LYS A 13 22.34 16.10 6.85
C LYS A 13 23.31 15.26 6.02
N ASN A 14 23.48 13.98 6.36
CA ASN A 14 24.33 13.00 5.68
C ASN A 14 23.56 12.11 4.67
N LEU A 15 22.28 12.34 4.44
CA LEU A 15 21.50 11.63 3.43
C LEU A 15 21.51 12.43 2.12
N GLU A 16 22.33 11.97 1.19
CA GLU A 16 22.31 12.50 -0.17
C GLU A 16 20.96 12.21 -0.84
N PHE A 17 20.30 13.26 -1.36
CA PHE A 17 19.09 13.18 -2.20
C PHE A 17 17.86 12.46 -1.59
N GLY A 18 17.72 12.41 -0.25
CA GLY A 18 16.53 11.85 0.39
C GLY A 18 16.34 10.34 0.17
N HIS A 19 17.38 9.63 -0.23
CA HIS A 19 17.36 8.19 -0.44
C HIS A 19 18.00 7.47 0.74
N LEU A 20 17.20 6.64 1.42
CA LEU A 20 17.69 5.75 2.48
C LEU A 20 18.03 4.38 1.88
N PRO A 21 19.16 3.77 2.27
CA PRO A 21 19.44 2.39 1.90
C PRO A 21 18.31 1.46 2.34
N GLN A 22 17.94 0.51 1.51
CA GLN A 22 16.84 -0.41 1.72
C GLN A 22 17.35 -1.83 1.98
N ASP A 23 16.65 -2.56 2.85
CA ASP A 23 16.75 -4.00 2.98
C ASP A 23 15.49 -4.63 2.39
N ILE A 24 15.63 -5.27 1.25
CA ILE A 24 14.49 -5.82 0.50
C ILE A 24 14.54 -7.35 0.52
N VAL A 25 13.45 -7.97 0.92
CA VAL A 25 13.21 -9.40 0.69
C VAL A 25 12.19 -9.54 -0.44
N LEU A 26 12.66 -10.03 -1.58
CA LEU A 26 11.80 -10.31 -2.73
C LEU A 26 11.33 -11.76 -2.67
N ILE A 27 10.01 -11.93 -2.52
CA ILE A 27 9.37 -13.24 -2.40
C ILE A 27 8.69 -13.55 -3.73
N ILE A 28 9.10 -14.64 -4.36
CA ILE A 28 8.65 -15.05 -5.69
C ILE A 28 7.86 -16.35 -5.58
N ASP A 29 6.59 -16.28 -5.92
CA ASP A 29 5.75 -17.45 -6.11
C ASP A 29 6.25 -18.24 -7.30
N ARG A 30 6.33 -19.58 -7.11
CA ARG A 30 6.61 -20.52 -8.18
C ARG A 30 5.60 -21.67 -8.23
N SER A 31 4.40 -21.47 -7.65
CA SER A 31 3.34 -22.47 -7.67
C SER A 31 2.96 -22.90 -9.09
N GLY A 32 2.23 -23.98 -9.23
CA GLY A 32 1.88 -24.56 -10.54
C GLY A 32 1.11 -23.62 -11.46
N SER A 33 0.27 -22.73 -10.88
CA SER A 33 -0.49 -21.70 -11.61
C SER A 33 0.39 -20.69 -12.34
N MET A 34 1.58 -20.41 -11.84
CA MET A 34 2.55 -19.50 -12.47
C MET A 34 2.99 -19.95 -13.89
N ASN A 35 2.66 -21.19 -14.27
CA ASN A 35 2.89 -21.70 -15.63
C ASN A 35 1.81 -21.29 -16.65
N HIS A 36 0.72 -20.67 -16.19
CA HIS A 36 -0.33 -20.23 -17.12
C HIS A 36 0.23 -19.17 -18.08
N PRO A 37 -0.22 -19.20 -19.36
CA PRO A 37 0.13 -18.18 -20.33
C PRO A 37 -0.45 -16.83 -19.90
N VAL A 38 0.30 -15.77 -20.18
CA VAL A 38 -0.19 -14.42 -19.92
C VAL A 38 -1.16 -14.02 -21.01
N GLU A 39 -2.36 -13.64 -20.60
CA GLU A 39 -3.31 -13.02 -21.52
C GLU A 39 -2.83 -11.60 -21.88
N ALA A 40 -2.54 -11.37 -23.13
CA ALA A 40 -2.31 -10.04 -23.69
C ALA A 40 -3.39 -9.77 -24.72
N LYS A 41 -3.91 -8.51 -24.77
CA LYS A 41 -4.89 -8.09 -25.77
C LYS A 41 -4.27 -7.01 -26.64
N ASP A 42 -4.53 -7.09 -27.96
CA ASP A 42 -4.17 -6.01 -28.90
C ASP A 42 -5.10 -4.78 -28.70
N ALA A 43 -4.83 -3.71 -29.42
CA ALA A 43 -5.64 -2.49 -29.39
C ALA A 43 -7.13 -2.71 -29.77
N ASN A 44 -7.42 -3.83 -30.45
CA ASN A 44 -8.77 -4.21 -30.90
C ASN A 44 -9.45 -5.20 -29.95
N GLY A 45 -8.76 -5.61 -28.85
CA GLY A 45 -9.28 -6.55 -27.87
C GLY A 45 -9.07 -8.01 -28.19
N ASN A 46 -8.32 -8.38 -29.24
CA ASN A 46 -8.02 -9.75 -29.60
C ASN A 46 -6.89 -10.28 -28.71
N ASN A 47 -6.98 -11.56 -28.33
CA ASN A 47 -5.95 -12.21 -27.55
C ASN A 47 -4.66 -12.35 -28.38
N LEU A 48 -3.55 -11.84 -27.81
CA LEU A 48 -2.21 -12.02 -28.34
C LEU A 48 -1.53 -13.17 -27.59
N GLU A 49 -1.18 -14.21 -28.29
CA GLU A 49 -0.29 -15.25 -27.75
C GLU A 49 1.15 -14.74 -27.83
N ASN A 50 1.69 -14.29 -26.70
CA ASN A 50 3.09 -13.85 -26.61
C ASN A 50 4.05 -14.96 -26.16
N GLY A 51 3.54 -16.17 -25.88
CA GLY A 51 4.31 -17.34 -25.48
C GLY A 51 4.97 -17.24 -24.09
N MET A 52 4.69 -16.17 -23.33
CA MET A 52 5.25 -15.98 -21.98
C MET A 52 4.29 -16.54 -20.93
N SER A 53 4.82 -17.22 -19.92
CA SER A 53 4.09 -17.59 -18.72
C SER A 53 4.06 -16.42 -17.70
N ILE A 54 3.16 -16.51 -16.73
CA ILE A 54 3.15 -15.59 -15.58
C ILE A 54 4.50 -15.61 -14.87
N GLN A 55 5.14 -16.80 -14.75
CA GLN A 55 6.48 -16.92 -14.15
C GLN A 55 7.54 -16.12 -14.91
N ASP A 56 7.50 -16.13 -16.23
CA ASP A 56 8.47 -15.36 -17.04
C ASP A 56 8.36 -13.86 -16.76
N ILE A 57 7.13 -13.37 -16.65
CA ILE A 57 6.82 -11.97 -16.31
C ILE A 57 7.27 -11.63 -14.89
N VAL A 58 6.96 -12.50 -13.93
CA VAL A 58 7.37 -12.31 -12.54
C VAL A 58 8.89 -12.32 -12.41
N ASN A 59 9.58 -13.24 -13.08
CA ASN A 59 11.04 -13.27 -13.11
C ASN A 59 11.61 -11.99 -13.73
N HIS A 60 11.00 -11.46 -14.81
CA HIS A 60 11.41 -10.19 -15.40
C HIS A 60 11.20 -9.00 -14.45
N SER A 61 10.06 -8.96 -13.77
CA SER A 61 9.76 -7.95 -12.74
C SER A 61 10.77 -8.01 -11.59
N ALA A 62 11.07 -9.20 -11.09
CA ALA A 62 12.06 -9.43 -10.05
C ALA A 62 13.46 -8.91 -10.45
N LYS A 63 13.88 -9.19 -11.69
CA LYS A 63 15.14 -8.66 -12.22
C LYS A 63 15.16 -7.13 -12.31
N THR A 64 14.02 -6.51 -12.59
CA THR A 64 13.91 -5.05 -12.62
C THR A 64 14.16 -4.47 -11.22
N VAL A 65 13.59 -5.06 -10.16
CA VAL A 65 13.91 -4.66 -8.77
C VAL A 65 15.41 -4.72 -8.53
N VAL A 66 16.04 -5.87 -8.81
CA VAL A 66 17.48 -6.07 -8.55
C VAL A 66 18.32 -5.01 -9.25
N LYS A 67 18.00 -4.69 -10.51
CA LYS A 67 18.75 -3.70 -11.29
C LYS A 67 18.58 -2.28 -10.79
N THR A 68 17.43 -1.94 -10.22
CA THR A 68 17.10 -0.58 -9.76
C THR A 68 17.75 -0.24 -8.41
N LEU A 69 18.09 -1.25 -7.59
CA LEU A 69 18.72 -1.02 -6.31
C LEU A 69 20.12 -0.42 -6.43
N ASP A 70 20.45 0.51 -5.55
CA ASP A 70 21.80 1.00 -5.38
C ASP A 70 22.70 -0.01 -4.63
N SER A 71 24.00 0.19 -4.69
CA SER A 71 24.99 -0.71 -4.08
C SER A 71 24.97 -0.70 -2.56
N ASN A 72 24.38 0.31 -1.92
CA ASN A 72 24.25 0.42 -0.47
C ASN A 72 23.01 -0.32 0.04
N SER A 73 22.03 -0.60 -0.79
CA SER A 73 20.87 -1.41 -0.45
C SER A 73 21.22 -2.91 -0.43
N ARG A 74 20.47 -3.69 0.36
CA ARG A 74 20.64 -5.15 0.44
C ARG A 74 19.38 -5.84 -0.07
N ILE A 75 19.58 -7.01 -0.68
CA ILE A 75 18.47 -7.81 -1.21
C ILE A 75 18.64 -9.29 -0.89
N SER A 76 17.54 -9.93 -0.58
CA SER A 76 17.39 -11.39 -0.51
C SER A 76 16.29 -11.85 -1.46
N ILE A 77 16.44 -13.04 -2.02
CA ILE A 77 15.42 -13.68 -2.84
C ILE A 77 14.92 -14.95 -2.13
N ILE A 78 13.63 -15.03 -1.91
CA ILE A 78 12.93 -16.22 -1.45
C ILE A 78 12.02 -16.68 -2.57
N LYS A 79 12.14 -17.95 -3.00
CA LYS A 79 11.15 -18.59 -3.86
C LYS A 79 10.30 -19.55 -3.04
N PHE A 80 9.02 -19.63 -3.36
CA PHE A 80 8.13 -20.53 -2.62
C PHE A 80 7.13 -21.26 -3.52
N ASP A 81 6.80 -22.44 -3.07
CA ASP A 81 5.66 -23.27 -3.45
C ASP A 81 5.03 -23.81 -2.16
N ASN A 82 4.88 -25.11 -1.97
CA ASN A 82 4.62 -25.72 -0.66
C ASN A 82 5.86 -25.66 0.25
N ASN A 83 7.06 -25.50 -0.30
CA ASN A 83 8.33 -25.32 0.40
C ASN A 83 8.84 -23.89 0.27
N ILE A 84 9.55 -23.43 1.29
CA ILE A 84 10.14 -22.09 1.32
C ILE A 84 11.65 -22.24 1.13
N ASN A 85 12.17 -21.66 0.05
CA ASN A 85 13.58 -21.78 -0.29
C ASN A 85 14.23 -20.38 -0.39
N VAL A 86 15.23 -20.13 0.43
CA VAL A 86 16.07 -18.93 0.32
C VAL A 86 17.05 -19.16 -0.84
N VAL A 87 16.95 -18.35 -1.89
CA VAL A 87 17.82 -18.45 -3.08
C VAL A 87 19.15 -17.78 -2.81
N ASN A 88 19.11 -16.63 -2.13
CA ASN A 88 20.28 -15.95 -1.56
C ASN A 88 19.89 -15.23 -0.28
N ASP A 89 20.82 -15.21 0.68
CA ASP A 89 20.67 -14.45 1.90
C ASP A 89 20.70 -12.93 1.64
N LEU A 90 20.40 -12.14 2.65
CA LEU A 90 20.42 -10.67 2.56
C LEU A 90 21.84 -10.18 2.29
N MET A 91 22.12 -9.71 1.07
CA MET A 91 23.43 -9.26 0.62
C MET A 91 23.36 -7.92 -0.09
N PHE A 92 24.45 -7.16 -0.09
CA PHE A 92 24.54 -5.89 -0.81
C PHE A 92 24.27 -6.06 -2.30
N ALA A 93 23.53 -5.11 -2.89
CA ALA A 93 23.22 -5.07 -4.32
C ALA A 93 24.40 -4.51 -5.15
N SER A 94 25.63 -5.00 -4.88
CA SER A 94 26.80 -4.70 -5.70
C SER A 94 26.65 -5.32 -7.10
N GLU A 95 27.35 -4.80 -8.11
CA GLU A 95 27.25 -5.31 -9.48
C GLU A 95 27.59 -6.80 -9.61
N ILE A 96 28.55 -7.29 -8.80
CA ILE A 96 28.90 -8.70 -8.75
C ILE A 96 27.72 -9.53 -8.21
N ASN A 97 27.16 -9.13 -7.08
CA ASN A 97 26.03 -9.82 -6.46
C ASN A 97 24.78 -9.75 -7.32
N LYS A 98 24.50 -8.60 -7.95
CA LYS A 98 23.39 -8.46 -8.91
C LYS A 98 23.49 -9.49 -10.03
N THR A 99 24.67 -9.65 -10.63
CA THR A 99 24.89 -10.64 -11.70
C THR A 99 24.53 -12.04 -11.26
N GLN A 100 24.95 -12.45 -10.06
CA GLN A 100 24.63 -13.75 -9.49
C GLN A 100 23.13 -13.89 -9.21
N ILE A 101 22.51 -12.88 -8.59
CA ILE A 101 21.08 -12.87 -8.25
C ILE A 101 20.22 -12.97 -9.51
N LEU A 102 20.56 -12.20 -10.55
CA LEU A 102 19.84 -12.25 -11.83
C LEU A 102 19.90 -13.64 -12.47
N SER A 103 21.06 -14.30 -12.45
CA SER A 103 21.22 -15.67 -12.92
C SER A 103 20.38 -16.67 -12.09
N ASN A 104 20.33 -16.49 -10.77
CA ASN A 104 19.54 -17.35 -9.89
C ASN A 104 18.04 -17.21 -10.15
N ILE A 105 17.55 -15.98 -10.43
CA ILE A 105 16.13 -15.74 -10.77
C ILE A 105 15.77 -16.51 -12.06
N ASP A 106 16.64 -16.58 -13.05
CA ASP A 106 16.40 -17.33 -14.29
C ASP A 106 16.18 -18.84 -14.07
N THR A 107 16.66 -19.39 -12.96
CA THR A 107 16.47 -20.80 -12.61
C THR A 107 15.12 -21.10 -11.97
N ILE A 108 14.31 -20.09 -11.62
CA ILE A 108 13.03 -20.28 -10.95
C ILE A 108 12.02 -20.77 -11.99
N LYS A 109 11.50 -21.98 -11.78
CA LYS A 109 10.52 -22.65 -12.64
C LYS A 109 9.26 -22.99 -11.83
N PRO A 110 8.06 -22.94 -12.46
CA PRO A 110 6.80 -23.23 -11.80
C PRO A 110 6.69 -24.68 -11.30
N GLY A 111 5.95 -24.88 -10.21
CA GLY A 111 5.60 -26.20 -9.67
C GLY A 111 5.18 -26.14 -8.20
N GLY A 112 4.34 -27.08 -7.77
CA GLY A 112 3.90 -27.21 -6.39
C GLY A 112 2.64 -26.39 -6.03
N GLN A 113 2.37 -26.25 -4.73
CA GLN A 113 1.25 -25.52 -4.14
C GLN A 113 1.67 -24.12 -3.71
N THR A 114 0.76 -23.36 -3.09
CA THR A 114 0.97 -21.95 -2.73
C THR A 114 0.94 -21.76 -1.22
N ASN A 115 2.11 -21.58 -0.58
CA ASN A 115 2.28 -21.31 0.84
C ASN A 115 2.73 -19.87 1.09
N ILE A 116 1.81 -18.93 0.93
CA ILE A 116 2.06 -17.49 1.07
C ILE A 116 2.57 -17.17 2.48
N TRP A 117 1.89 -17.70 3.52
CA TRP A 117 2.24 -17.38 4.90
C TRP A 117 3.67 -17.79 5.25
N GLY A 118 4.06 -19.01 4.93
CA GLY A 118 5.41 -19.49 5.23
C GLY A 118 6.50 -18.64 4.58
N ALA A 119 6.25 -18.14 3.37
CA ALA A 119 7.19 -17.28 2.68
C ALA A 119 7.30 -15.90 3.35
N ILE A 120 6.17 -15.28 3.74
CA ILE A 120 6.16 -14.01 4.48
C ILE A 120 6.82 -14.14 5.84
N GLU A 121 6.45 -15.17 6.59
CA GLU A 121 7.04 -15.42 7.91
C GLU A 121 8.57 -15.57 7.84
N LYS A 122 9.06 -16.29 6.83
CA LYS A 122 10.51 -16.42 6.57
C LYS A 122 11.16 -15.09 6.25
N GLY A 123 10.54 -14.28 5.39
CA GLY A 123 11.03 -12.94 5.03
C GLY A 123 11.06 -11.99 6.24
N LEU A 124 10.00 -11.99 7.05
CA LEU A 124 9.93 -11.19 8.28
C LEU A 124 11.01 -11.61 9.28
N GLN A 125 11.21 -12.92 9.49
CA GLN A 125 12.27 -13.44 10.36
C GLN A 125 13.65 -12.97 9.87
N MET A 126 13.94 -13.05 8.57
CA MET A 126 15.21 -12.62 8.00
C MET A 126 15.47 -11.13 8.25
N LEU A 127 14.45 -10.28 8.10
CA LEU A 127 14.58 -8.84 8.34
C LEU A 127 14.60 -8.47 9.82
N ASP A 128 13.97 -9.24 10.69
CA ASP A 128 13.97 -9.00 12.14
C ASP A 128 15.31 -9.37 12.79
N TYR A 129 15.95 -10.43 12.31
CA TYR A 129 17.25 -10.90 12.82
C TYR A 129 18.48 -10.21 12.22
N ARG A 130 18.27 -9.23 11.29
CA ARG A 130 19.40 -8.48 10.73
C ARG A 130 20.10 -7.63 11.79
N ASP A 131 21.43 -7.57 11.74
CA ASP A 131 22.24 -6.83 12.72
C ASP A 131 22.04 -5.31 12.58
N ASP A 132 22.07 -4.78 11.34
CA ASP A 132 21.88 -3.37 11.06
C ASP A 132 20.41 -3.05 10.73
N LYS A 133 19.74 -2.33 11.65
CA LYS A 133 18.34 -1.86 11.52
C LYS A 133 18.23 -0.37 11.13
N SER A 134 19.34 0.28 10.78
CA SER A 134 19.34 1.68 10.32
C SER A 134 18.71 1.84 8.93
N ARG A 135 18.56 0.73 8.19
CA ARG A 135 17.98 0.68 6.85
C ARG A 135 16.48 0.49 6.91
N ASN A 136 15.76 1.12 6.00
CA ASN A 136 14.36 0.77 5.81
C ASN A 136 14.23 -0.67 5.33
N SER A 137 13.14 -1.34 5.70
CA SER A 137 12.94 -2.74 5.30
C SER A 137 11.59 -2.95 4.63
N ALA A 138 11.61 -3.74 3.56
CA ALA A 138 10.42 -4.08 2.81
C ALA A 138 10.43 -5.53 2.33
N ILE A 139 9.25 -6.14 2.33
CA ILE A 139 8.97 -7.39 1.62
C ILE A 139 8.19 -7.05 0.37
N LEU A 140 8.67 -7.52 -0.78
CA LEU A 140 7.94 -7.46 -2.05
C LEU A 140 7.52 -8.89 -2.41
N MET A 141 6.23 -9.16 -2.39
CA MET A 141 5.67 -10.45 -2.73
C MET A 141 5.03 -10.45 -4.11
N LEU A 142 5.47 -11.35 -4.97
CA LEU A 142 5.00 -11.55 -6.33
C LEU A 142 4.28 -12.90 -6.42
N THR A 143 2.97 -12.91 -6.67
CA THR A 143 2.14 -14.13 -6.71
C THR A 143 1.00 -14.00 -7.71
N ASP A 144 0.54 -15.13 -8.29
CA ASP A 144 -0.70 -15.19 -9.07
C ASP A 144 -1.79 -15.98 -8.31
N GLY A 145 -1.48 -16.43 -7.09
CA GLY A 145 -2.17 -17.52 -6.46
C GLY A 145 -3.11 -17.16 -5.31
N VAL A 146 -4.00 -18.14 -5.11
CA VAL A 146 -4.78 -18.29 -3.89
C VAL A 146 -4.01 -19.24 -2.98
N PRO A 147 -3.76 -18.91 -1.69
CA PRO A 147 -3.04 -19.81 -0.81
C PRO A 147 -3.76 -21.13 -0.65
N ASN A 148 -3.02 -22.24 -0.79
CA ASN A 148 -3.49 -23.60 -0.51
C ASN A 148 -3.10 -24.02 0.92
N ILE A 149 -2.06 -23.40 1.48
CA ILE A 149 -1.54 -23.68 2.81
C ILE A 149 -1.62 -22.36 3.58
N SER A 150 -2.48 -22.32 4.60
CA SER A 150 -2.73 -21.15 5.41
C SER A 150 -2.65 -21.48 6.91
N PRO A 151 -2.18 -20.54 7.77
CA PRO A 151 -2.23 -20.74 9.20
C PRO A 151 -3.69 -20.71 9.69
N ALA A 152 -3.94 -21.26 10.88
CA ALA A 152 -5.30 -21.37 11.45
C ALA A 152 -6.04 -20.02 11.57
N ARG A 153 -5.31 -18.89 11.62
CA ARG A 153 -5.86 -17.52 11.71
C ARG A 153 -5.89 -16.79 10.36
N GLY A 154 -5.51 -17.44 9.29
CA GLY A 154 -5.26 -16.81 7.99
C GLY A 154 -4.00 -15.94 8.01
N GLU A 155 -3.55 -15.53 6.83
CA GLU A 155 -2.33 -14.72 6.61
C GLU A 155 -2.43 -13.37 7.32
N VAL A 156 -3.53 -12.66 7.15
CA VAL A 156 -3.80 -11.35 7.78
C VAL A 156 -3.78 -11.45 9.32
N GLY A 157 -4.39 -12.50 9.87
CA GLY A 157 -4.36 -12.77 11.31
C GLY A 157 -2.95 -13.03 11.83
N GLY A 158 -2.12 -13.68 11.03
CA GLY A 158 -0.70 -13.88 11.29
C GLY A 158 0.08 -12.57 11.34
N ILE A 159 -0.08 -11.70 10.34
CA ILE A 159 0.57 -10.37 10.26
C ILE A 159 0.18 -9.52 11.47
N LYS A 160 -1.12 -9.41 11.77
CA LYS A 160 -1.63 -8.66 12.94
C LYS A 160 -0.98 -9.13 14.25
N LYS A 161 -0.89 -10.46 14.45
CA LYS A 161 -0.26 -11.03 15.64
C LYS A 161 1.22 -10.71 15.72
N LEU A 162 1.96 -10.82 14.62
CA LEU A 162 3.39 -10.52 14.60
C LEU A 162 3.64 -9.03 14.88
N ARG A 163 2.86 -8.12 14.28
CA ARG A 163 2.99 -6.68 14.57
C ARG A 163 2.76 -6.36 16.04
N LYS A 164 1.72 -6.96 16.63
CA LYS A 164 1.40 -6.73 18.05
C LYS A 164 2.50 -7.24 18.99
N ASN A 165 3.11 -8.38 18.67
CA ASN A 165 4.08 -9.04 19.56
C ASN A 165 5.50 -8.52 19.38
N ASN A 166 5.94 -8.23 18.15
CA ASN A 166 7.34 -7.98 17.83
C ASN A 166 7.58 -6.53 17.39
N ASN A 167 6.54 -5.71 17.28
CA ASN A 167 6.62 -4.30 16.86
C ASN A 167 7.50 -4.12 15.60
N PHE A 168 7.40 -5.05 14.61
CA PHE A 168 8.21 -4.97 13.41
C PHE A 168 7.82 -3.77 12.54
N THR A 169 8.80 -3.16 11.90
CA THR A 169 8.64 -1.94 11.09
C THR A 169 8.67 -2.21 9.58
N THR A 170 8.85 -3.47 9.18
CA THR A 170 8.92 -3.90 7.79
C THR A 170 7.57 -3.70 7.10
N SER A 171 7.58 -3.02 5.96
CA SER A 171 6.41 -2.90 5.09
C SER A 171 6.30 -4.11 4.16
N ILE A 172 5.07 -4.59 3.91
CA ILE A 172 4.82 -5.68 2.97
C ILE A 172 4.06 -5.13 1.77
N TYR A 173 4.67 -5.24 0.59
CA TYR A 173 4.07 -4.90 -0.69
C TYR A 173 3.71 -6.18 -1.42
N THR A 174 2.47 -6.26 -1.90
CA THR A 174 1.96 -7.43 -2.60
C THR A 174 1.65 -7.10 -4.05
N PHE A 175 2.10 -7.93 -4.97
CA PHE A 175 1.84 -7.81 -6.40
C PHE A 175 1.14 -9.06 -6.89
N GLY A 176 -0.11 -8.88 -7.32
CA GLY A 176 -0.94 -9.94 -7.86
C GLY A 176 -0.92 -9.96 -9.37
N PHE A 177 -0.64 -11.11 -9.99
CA PHE A 177 -0.55 -11.30 -11.43
C PHE A 177 -1.74 -12.09 -11.96
N GLY A 178 -2.32 -11.68 -13.10
CA GLY A 178 -3.45 -12.37 -13.73
C GLY A 178 -4.78 -12.14 -13.03
N TYR A 179 -5.75 -13.02 -13.30
CA TYR A 179 -7.15 -12.85 -12.88
C TYR A 179 -7.63 -13.84 -11.82
N SER A 180 -6.84 -14.87 -11.51
CA SER A 180 -7.22 -15.96 -10.58
C SER A 180 -6.82 -15.67 -9.12
N LEU A 181 -6.81 -14.43 -8.72
CA LEU A 181 -6.34 -13.95 -7.42
C LEU A 181 -7.44 -13.88 -6.36
N LYS A 182 -7.02 -13.73 -5.10
CA LYS A 182 -7.81 -13.14 -4.01
C LYS A 182 -7.31 -11.71 -3.74
N PRO A 183 -7.77 -10.70 -4.50
CA PRO A 183 -7.25 -9.34 -4.39
C PRO A 183 -7.41 -8.76 -2.99
N GLU A 184 -8.51 -9.11 -2.30
CA GLU A 184 -8.80 -8.65 -0.94
C GLU A 184 -7.75 -9.15 0.06
N LEU A 185 -7.33 -10.41 -0.09
CA LEU A 185 -6.30 -10.98 0.79
C LEU A 185 -4.98 -10.23 0.64
N LEU A 186 -4.54 -10.01 -0.61
CA LEU A 186 -3.30 -9.31 -0.91
C LEU A 186 -3.36 -7.85 -0.43
N TYR A 187 -4.49 -7.17 -0.66
CA TYR A 187 -4.74 -5.83 -0.17
C TYR A 187 -4.67 -5.75 1.36
N ASP A 188 -5.39 -6.64 2.06
CA ASP A 188 -5.41 -6.64 3.52
C ASP A 188 -4.03 -6.94 4.11
N MET A 189 -3.29 -7.88 3.51
CA MET A 189 -1.91 -8.17 3.94
C MET A 189 -1.00 -6.96 3.84
N ALA A 190 -1.04 -6.25 2.71
CA ALA A 190 -0.28 -5.03 2.48
C ALA A 190 -0.71 -3.92 3.45
N LYS A 191 -2.01 -3.68 3.58
CA LYS A 191 -2.60 -2.67 4.46
C LYS A 191 -2.16 -2.85 5.92
N TYR A 192 -2.32 -4.05 6.46
CA TYR A 192 -1.95 -4.32 7.86
C TYR A 192 -0.44 -4.39 8.09
N ALA A 193 0.37 -4.33 7.05
CA ALA A 193 1.82 -4.26 7.11
C ALA A 193 2.38 -2.91 6.61
N ASN A 194 1.57 -1.85 6.55
CA ASN A 194 1.98 -0.49 6.12
C ASN A 194 2.67 -0.46 4.75
N GLY A 195 2.28 -1.35 3.87
CA GLY A 195 2.77 -1.42 2.49
C GLY A 195 1.70 -1.02 1.47
N GLY A 196 1.88 -1.46 0.25
CA GLY A 196 0.97 -1.23 -0.86
C GLY A 196 0.64 -2.50 -1.62
N ASN A 197 -0.46 -2.48 -2.37
CA ASN A 197 -0.87 -3.58 -3.22
C ASN A 197 -0.93 -3.15 -4.68
N GLY A 198 -0.35 -3.95 -5.59
CA GLY A 198 -0.41 -3.76 -7.03
C GLY A 198 -1.06 -4.96 -7.72
N HIS A 199 -2.03 -4.69 -8.62
CA HIS A 199 -2.59 -5.71 -9.48
C HIS A 199 -2.09 -5.54 -10.91
N ILE A 200 -1.57 -6.61 -11.49
CA ILE A 200 -0.98 -6.66 -12.83
C ILE A 200 -1.79 -7.68 -13.64
N PRO A 201 -2.89 -7.27 -14.28
CA PRO A 201 -3.78 -8.17 -14.98
C PRO A 201 -3.17 -8.78 -16.24
N ASP A 202 -2.29 -8.03 -16.91
CA ASP A 202 -1.64 -8.43 -18.15
C ASP A 202 -0.20 -7.91 -18.28
N GLY A 203 0.53 -8.46 -19.24
CA GLY A 203 1.93 -8.14 -19.48
C GLY A 203 2.21 -6.68 -19.83
N ASN A 204 1.25 -5.96 -20.42
CA ASN A 204 1.42 -4.58 -20.85
C ASN A 204 1.45 -3.60 -19.68
N MET A 205 0.91 -4.01 -18.53
CA MET A 205 0.80 -3.16 -17.34
C MET A 205 1.97 -3.29 -16.37
N ILE A 206 2.87 -4.27 -16.58
CA ILE A 206 3.99 -4.55 -15.68
C ILE A 206 4.86 -3.32 -15.49
N ALA A 207 5.34 -2.72 -16.57
CA ALA A 207 6.24 -1.58 -16.49
C ALA A 207 5.61 -0.42 -15.72
N THR A 208 4.35 -0.10 -16.01
CA THR A 208 3.67 1.06 -15.39
C THR A 208 3.37 0.81 -13.91
N VAL A 209 2.79 -0.34 -13.56
CA VAL A 209 2.41 -0.64 -12.17
C VAL A 209 3.64 -0.86 -11.33
N PHE A 210 4.54 -1.70 -11.81
CA PHE A 210 5.69 -2.16 -11.03
C PHE A 210 6.73 -1.07 -10.82
N CYS A 211 7.10 -0.30 -11.87
CA CYS A 211 8.06 0.80 -11.73
C CYS A 211 7.55 1.90 -10.80
N ASN A 212 6.26 2.23 -10.85
CA ASN A 212 5.68 3.21 -9.94
C ASN A 212 5.76 2.75 -8.48
N PHE A 213 5.46 1.46 -8.20
CA PHE A 213 5.58 0.92 -6.85
C PHE A 213 7.02 0.86 -6.35
N ILE A 214 7.97 0.45 -7.20
CA ILE A 214 9.38 0.44 -6.82
C ILE A 214 9.87 1.85 -6.50
N GLY A 215 9.51 2.84 -7.33
CA GLY A 215 9.79 4.25 -7.03
C GLY A 215 9.23 4.67 -5.66
N THR A 216 7.98 4.28 -5.36
CA THR A 216 7.35 4.51 -4.04
C THR A 216 8.16 3.90 -2.91
N ILE A 217 8.59 2.65 -3.04
CA ILE A 217 9.34 1.94 -1.99
C ILE A 217 10.72 2.57 -1.78
N LEU A 218 11.44 2.83 -2.86
CA LEU A 218 12.79 3.39 -2.79
C LEU A 218 12.83 4.83 -2.26
N LEU A 219 11.76 5.60 -2.51
CA LEU A 219 11.61 6.96 -2.00
C LEU A 219 10.98 7.03 -0.62
N SER A 220 10.59 5.91 -0.02
CA SER A 220 10.03 5.89 1.34
C SER A 220 11.12 6.21 2.36
N VAL A 221 10.95 7.30 3.08
CA VAL A 221 11.92 7.80 4.06
C VAL A 221 11.39 7.77 5.48
N VAL A 222 10.12 8.10 5.67
CA VAL A 222 9.45 8.02 6.96
C VAL A 222 8.74 6.68 7.09
N MET A 223 9.07 5.95 8.14
CA MET A 223 8.45 4.68 8.49
C MET A 223 7.67 4.82 9.79
N ASN A 224 6.61 4.04 9.94
CA ASN A 224 5.78 4.02 11.15
C ASN A 224 5.34 5.41 11.60
N LEU A 225 4.87 6.25 10.67
CA LEU A 225 4.27 7.51 11.03
C LEU A 225 3.00 7.24 11.83
N GLN A 226 2.95 7.74 13.06
CA GLN A 226 1.79 7.68 13.93
C GLN A 226 1.37 9.09 14.31
N LEU A 227 0.08 9.34 14.28
CA LEU A 227 -0.54 10.55 14.80
C LEU A 227 -1.05 10.26 16.20
N HIS A 228 -0.59 11.02 17.17
CA HIS A 228 -1.05 10.99 18.55
C HIS A 228 -2.00 12.17 18.79
N ILE A 229 -3.16 11.89 19.37
CA ILE A 229 -4.18 12.90 19.71
C ILE A 229 -4.47 12.79 21.20
N VAL A 230 -4.22 13.88 21.91
CA VAL A 230 -4.45 14.01 23.36
C VAL A 230 -5.67 14.90 23.58
N PRO A 231 -6.85 14.35 23.92
CA PRO A 231 -8.04 15.14 24.19
C PRO A 231 -7.86 16.05 25.40
N LYS A 232 -8.35 17.29 25.31
CA LYS A 232 -8.43 18.21 26.48
C LYS A 232 -9.73 18.10 27.25
N GLN A 233 -10.72 17.41 26.69
CA GLN A 233 -12.04 17.19 27.30
C GLN A 233 -12.38 15.70 27.29
N ASP A 234 -13.19 15.27 28.24
CA ASP A 234 -13.57 13.85 28.45
C ASP A 234 -14.67 13.38 27.47
N ASN A 235 -14.43 13.55 26.16
CA ASN A 235 -15.33 13.17 25.08
C ASN A 235 -14.74 12.03 24.24
N SER A 236 -14.38 10.92 24.89
CA SER A 236 -13.66 9.80 24.28
C SER A 236 -14.34 9.18 23.04
N ALA A 237 -15.67 9.22 22.95
CA ALA A 237 -16.42 8.62 21.85
C ALA A 237 -16.12 9.28 20.48
N TYR A 238 -15.85 10.58 20.46
CA TYR A 238 -15.61 11.34 19.22
C TYR A 238 -14.24 11.04 18.61
N PHE A 239 -13.26 10.64 19.41
CA PHE A 239 -11.89 10.45 18.95
C PHE A 239 -11.66 9.09 18.29
N THR A 240 -12.53 8.10 18.45
CA THR A 240 -12.37 6.77 17.85
C THR A 240 -12.51 6.80 16.33
N ASN A 241 -13.38 7.66 15.79
CA ASN A 241 -13.66 7.79 14.36
C ASN A 241 -13.33 9.18 13.80
N LEU A 242 -12.41 9.88 14.45
CA LEU A 242 -12.07 11.25 14.10
C LEU A 242 -11.43 11.37 12.70
N LEU A 243 -10.60 10.42 12.31
CA LEU A 243 -9.94 10.46 11.01
C LEU A 243 -10.84 9.90 9.91
N MET A 244 -10.97 10.68 8.83
CA MET A 244 -11.54 10.18 7.58
C MET A 244 -10.53 9.25 6.92
N GLY A 245 -10.90 8.00 6.78
CA GLY A 245 -10.07 6.95 6.21
C GLY A 245 -10.03 5.71 7.11
N ASP A 246 -9.47 4.65 6.55
CA ASP A 246 -9.41 3.35 7.21
C ASP A 246 -8.05 3.20 7.94
N TYR A 247 -7.81 4.10 8.89
CA TYR A 247 -6.60 4.08 9.71
C TYR A 247 -6.80 3.16 10.91
N ALA A 248 -5.83 2.29 11.16
CA ALA A 248 -5.79 1.53 12.41
C ALA A 248 -5.57 2.50 13.57
N ASN A 249 -6.37 2.38 14.62
CA ASN A 249 -6.24 3.20 15.82
C ASN A 249 -6.22 2.34 17.07
N ASN A 250 -5.64 2.90 18.12
CA ASN A 250 -5.60 2.33 19.46
C ASN A 250 -5.69 3.45 20.50
N TYR A 251 -6.32 3.19 21.63
CA TYR A 251 -6.32 4.09 22.78
C TYR A 251 -5.26 3.64 23.77
N ASP A 252 -4.37 4.55 24.16
CA ASP A 252 -3.42 4.34 25.25
C ASP A 252 -3.98 4.91 26.56
N PRO A 253 -4.43 4.05 27.50
CA PRO A 253 -5.03 4.52 28.76
C PRO A 253 -4.00 5.12 29.72
N ILE A 254 -2.71 4.86 29.53
CA ILE A 254 -1.66 5.40 30.41
C ILE A 254 -1.41 6.87 30.08
N ASN A 255 -1.26 7.17 28.79
CA ASN A 255 -1.03 8.53 28.32
C ASN A 255 -2.32 9.26 27.97
N GLN A 256 -3.47 8.60 28.04
CA GLN A 256 -4.80 9.13 27.70
C GLN A 256 -4.85 9.70 26.27
N GLU A 257 -4.26 9.00 25.31
CA GLU A 257 -4.15 9.43 23.93
C GLU A 257 -4.71 8.41 22.94
N TYR A 258 -5.15 8.89 21.77
CA TYR A 258 -5.51 8.09 20.63
C TYR A 258 -4.33 8.06 19.64
N ILE A 259 -3.90 6.87 19.25
CA ILE A 259 -2.78 6.65 18.34
C ILE A 259 -3.33 6.11 17.03
N TYR A 260 -3.11 6.84 15.94
CA TYR A 260 -3.50 6.42 14.58
C TYR A 260 -2.27 6.06 13.77
N ASP A 261 -2.27 4.87 13.18
CA ASP A 261 -1.20 4.39 12.31
C ASP A 261 -1.40 4.96 10.88
N ILE A 262 -0.57 5.92 10.51
CA ILE A 262 -0.64 6.60 9.22
C ILE A 262 0.21 5.88 8.16
N GLY A 263 1.21 5.13 8.58
CA GLY A 263 2.04 4.29 7.72
C GLY A 263 3.37 4.91 7.31
N THR A 264 3.68 4.86 6.01
CA THR A 264 4.95 5.35 5.43
C THR A 264 4.75 6.65 4.67
N VAL A 265 5.78 7.50 4.61
CA VAL A 265 5.77 8.72 3.78
C VAL A 265 7.05 8.77 2.93
N GLN A 266 6.88 9.15 1.68
CA GLN A 266 7.97 9.29 0.71
C GLN A 266 8.66 10.64 0.85
N TYR A 267 9.86 10.73 0.33
CA TYR A 267 10.57 12.00 0.19
C TYR A 267 9.74 13.03 -0.57
N GLN A 268 9.66 14.24 -0.05
CA GLN A 268 8.84 15.35 -0.59
C GLN A 268 7.33 15.07 -0.69
N GLN A 269 6.83 13.98 -0.13
CA GLN A 269 5.39 13.71 -0.09
C GLN A 269 4.74 14.45 1.07
N GLU A 270 3.64 15.13 0.78
CA GLU A 270 2.71 15.61 1.80
C GLU A 270 1.72 14.50 2.16
N ARG A 271 1.57 14.24 3.46
CA ARG A 271 0.51 13.36 3.97
C ARG A 271 -0.60 14.20 4.57
N ASN A 272 -1.72 14.29 3.86
CA ASN A 272 -2.88 15.05 4.30
C ASN A 272 -3.85 14.13 5.05
N ILE A 273 -4.20 14.49 6.28
CA ILE A 273 -5.08 13.76 7.17
C ILE A 273 -6.31 14.61 7.41
N ILE A 274 -7.48 14.08 7.03
CA ILE A 274 -8.75 14.79 7.20
C ILE A 274 -9.37 14.33 8.52
N LEU A 275 -9.79 15.30 9.32
CA LEU A 275 -10.55 15.08 10.53
C LEU A 275 -12.03 15.34 10.25
N ASN A 276 -12.90 14.46 10.75
CA ASN A 276 -14.34 14.61 10.68
C ASN A 276 -14.92 14.64 12.10
N PHE A 277 -15.55 15.74 12.47
CA PHE A 277 -16.18 15.90 13.77
C PHE A 277 -17.42 16.80 13.65
N GLU A 278 -18.44 16.47 14.43
CA GLU A 278 -19.72 17.18 14.46
C GLU A 278 -19.77 18.29 15.53
N GLU A 279 -18.94 18.14 16.56
CA GLU A 279 -18.87 19.09 17.69
C GLU A 279 -17.47 19.72 17.75
N LYS A 280 -17.39 20.86 18.44
CA LYS A 280 -16.12 21.56 18.68
C LYS A 280 -15.23 20.73 19.60
N LEU A 281 -14.06 20.35 19.12
CA LEU A 281 -13.09 19.53 19.84
C LEU A 281 -11.81 20.33 20.09
N ASP A 282 -11.36 20.35 21.34
CA ASP A 282 -10.05 20.86 21.73
C ASP A 282 -9.12 19.68 22.02
N PHE A 283 -7.99 19.61 21.34
CA PHE A 283 -7.00 18.57 21.56
C PHE A 283 -5.59 19.03 21.16
N ASP A 284 -4.61 18.41 21.78
CA ASP A 284 -3.24 18.48 21.34
C ASP A 284 -2.90 17.31 20.45
N TYR A 285 -1.97 17.51 19.52
CA TYR A 285 -1.48 16.45 18.67
C TYR A 285 -0.01 16.55 18.39
N TYR A 286 0.63 15.42 18.16
CA TYR A 286 2.00 15.31 17.70
C TYR A 286 2.16 14.04 16.86
N TYR A 287 3.28 13.95 16.16
CA TYR A 287 3.62 12.78 15.36
C TYR A 287 4.82 12.07 15.95
N THR A 288 4.79 10.73 15.93
CA THR A 288 5.98 9.90 16.10
C THR A 288 6.27 9.16 14.80
N TYR A 289 7.55 9.01 14.45
CA TYR A 289 7.96 8.36 13.21
C TYR A 289 9.40 7.88 13.30
N LYS A 290 9.83 7.09 12.31
CA LYS A 290 11.20 6.59 12.19
C LYS A 290 11.82 7.00 10.86
N ILE A 291 13.10 7.38 10.90
CA ILE A 291 13.94 7.63 9.74
C ILE A 291 15.27 6.91 9.98
N GLY A 292 15.69 6.02 9.07
CA GLY A 292 16.96 5.29 9.20
C GLY A 292 17.10 4.54 10.52
N GLY A 293 16.00 3.95 11.02
CA GLY A 293 15.97 3.22 12.30
C GLY A 293 15.90 4.09 13.56
N GLN A 294 16.11 5.40 13.47
CA GLN A 294 15.99 6.33 14.58
C GLN A 294 14.55 6.81 14.75
N SER A 295 14.11 6.95 16.00
CA SER A 295 12.77 7.45 16.34
C SER A 295 12.79 8.96 16.56
N TYR A 296 11.76 9.63 16.05
CA TYR A 296 11.56 11.07 16.15
C TYR A 296 10.17 11.37 16.68
N THR A 297 10.05 12.49 17.35
CA THR A 297 8.77 13.05 17.82
C THR A 297 8.70 14.51 17.35
N SER A 298 7.58 14.88 16.74
CA SER A 298 7.35 16.26 16.33
C SER A 298 7.05 17.14 17.53
N GLU A 299 7.08 18.47 17.33
CA GLU A 299 6.50 19.39 18.29
C GLU A 299 5.00 19.13 18.47
N THR A 300 4.51 19.32 19.70
CA THR A 300 3.09 19.26 20.02
C THR A 300 2.39 20.53 19.52
N LYS A 301 1.29 20.34 18.81
CA LYS A 301 0.43 21.41 18.30
C LYS A 301 -0.96 21.28 18.90
N THR A 302 -1.65 22.41 19.06
CA THR A 302 -3.02 22.47 19.57
C THR A 302 -3.98 22.75 18.43
N ILE A 303 -5.10 22.02 18.42
CA ILE A 303 -6.29 22.36 17.64
C ILE A 303 -7.34 22.91 18.62
N ASP A 304 -7.73 24.14 18.37
CA ASP A 304 -8.80 24.84 19.08
C ASP A 304 -9.88 25.32 18.11
N ASN A 305 -10.93 25.92 18.67
CA ASN A 305 -12.06 26.39 17.88
C ASN A 305 -11.68 27.49 16.87
N ASP A 306 -10.69 28.32 17.17
CA ASP A 306 -10.27 29.42 16.29
C ASP A 306 -9.53 28.86 15.08
N PHE A 307 -8.68 27.85 15.29
CA PHE A 307 -8.03 27.12 14.21
C PHE A 307 -9.05 26.40 13.31
N ILE A 308 -10.05 25.74 13.89
CA ILE A 308 -11.11 25.05 13.14
C ILE A 308 -11.86 26.01 12.23
N ASN A 309 -12.29 27.16 12.76
CA ASN A 309 -13.02 28.18 12.00
C ASN A 309 -12.18 28.71 10.81
N SER A 310 -10.86 28.86 10.98
CA SER A 310 -9.96 29.31 9.91
C SER A 310 -9.81 28.31 8.77
N CYS A 311 -10.03 27.01 9.04
CA CYS A 311 -9.88 25.93 8.04
C CYS A 311 -11.13 25.63 7.21
N LEU A 312 -12.31 26.11 7.62
CA LEU A 312 -13.59 25.77 6.96
C LEU A 312 -13.71 26.31 5.52
N GLU A 313 -12.96 27.35 5.18
CA GLU A 313 -12.96 27.97 3.84
C GLU A 313 -11.83 27.48 2.93
N ASP A 314 -11.00 26.51 3.38
CA ASP A 314 -9.84 26.07 2.62
C ASP A 314 -10.26 25.10 1.49
N ASN A 315 -10.04 25.53 0.23
CA ASN A 315 -10.32 24.74 -0.97
C ASN A 315 -9.56 23.39 -1.00
N LYS A 316 -8.40 23.28 -0.34
CA LYS A 316 -7.66 22.02 -0.23
C LYS A 316 -8.42 21.01 0.62
N VAL A 317 -9.02 21.43 1.71
CA VAL A 317 -9.84 20.57 2.58
C VAL A 317 -10.99 19.97 1.79
N ASN A 318 -11.71 20.80 1.03
CA ASN A 318 -12.84 20.39 0.23
C ASN A 318 -12.42 19.35 -0.84
N LEU A 319 -11.29 19.59 -1.53
CA LEU A 319 -10.77 18.65 -2.53
C LEU A 319 -10.45 17.26 -1.93
N HIS A 320 -9.80 17.22 -0.77
CA HIS A 320 -9.49 15.96 -0.09
C HIS A 320 -10.75 15.27 0.43
N ASN A 321 -11.74 16.03 0.91
CA ASN A 321 -13.04 15.49 1.31
C ASN A 321 -13.77 14.82 0.13
N TYR A 322 -13.77 15.46 -1.05
CA TYR A 322 -14.34 14.85 -2.26
C TYR A 322 -13.63 13.56 -2.66
N ARG A 323 -12.30 13.54 -2.60
CA ARG A 323 -11.52 12.33 -2.86
C ARG A 323 -11.88 11.20 -1.89
N TYR A 324 -11.99 11.51 -0.61
CA TYR A 324 -12.38 10.54 0.40
C TYR A 324 -13.78 9.98 0.13
N ASN A 325 -14.77 10.85 -0.08
CA ASN A 325 -16.13 10.42 -0.38
C ASN A 325 -16.19 9.56 -1.65
N ALA A 326 -15.42 9.89 -2.68
CA ALA A 326 -15.32 9.07 -3.89
C ALA A 326 -14.79 7.66 -3.59
N VAL A 327 -13.76 7.54 -2.75
CA VAL A 327 -13.20 6.24 -2.33
C VAL A 327 -14.22 5.44 -1.53
N GLU A 328 -14.93 6.06 -0.59
CA GLU A 328 -15.96 5.38 0.21
C GLU A 328 -17.15 4.92 -0.65
N CYS A 329 -17.58 5.72 -1.61
CA CYS A 329 -18.61 5.32 -2.57
C CYS A 329 -18.16 4.11 -3.40
N ILE A 330 -16.92 4.12 -3.89
CA ILE A 330 -16.34 2.98 -4.64
C ILE A 330 -16.35 1.72 -3.76
N ARG A 331 -15.95 1.80 -2.50
CA ARG A 331 -15.98 0.67 -1.55
C ARG A 331 -17.37 0.11 -1.36
N LYS A 332 -18.38 0.99 -1.16
CA LYS A 332 -19.78 0.60 -1.04
C LYS A 332 -20.27 -0.09 -2.30
N MET A 333 -19.97 0.50 -3.48
CA MET A 333 -20.34 -0.09 -4.78
C MET A 333 -19.74 -1.48 -4.98
N ILE A 334 -18.45 -1.68 -4.62
CA ILE A 334 -17.81 -3.00 -4.66
C ILE A 334 -18.57 -3.99 -3.78
N ASN A 335 -18.92 -3.61 -2.56
CA ASN A 335 -19.63 -4.49 -1.63
C ASN A 335 -21.02 -4.85 -2.15
N TYR A 336 -21.79 -3.90 -2.68
CA TYR A 336 -23.08 -4.18 -3.28
C TYR A 336 -22.98 -5.08 -4.51
N ASN A 337 -21.99 -4.86 -5.38
CA ASN A 337 -21.76 -5.70 -6.55
C ASN A 337 -21.39 -7.14 -6.16
N ARG A 338 -20.65 -7.36 -5.05
CA ARG A 338 -20.32 -8.70 -4.55
C ARG A 338 -21.54 -9.51 -4.11
N ILE A 339 -22.58 -8.86 -3.64
CA ILE A 339 -23.83 -9.50 -3.24
C ILE A 339 -24.92 -9.39 -4.30
N ASN A 340 -24.54 -9.06 -5.54
CA ASN A 340 -25.41 -8.91 -6.72
C ASN A 340 -26.52 -7.84 -6.56
N GLN A 341 -26.29 -6.83 -5.72
CA GLN A 341 -27.17 -5.68 -5.55
C GLN A 341 -26.73 -4.53 -6.45
N TYR A 342 -26.95 -4.66 -7.77
CA TYR A 342 -26.47 -3.69 -8.77
C TYR A 342 -27.22 -2.37 -8.74
N ASN A 343 -28.51 -2.38 -8.41
CA ASN A 343 -29.32 -1.16 -8.31
C ASN A 343 -28.82 -0.24 -7.21
N GLU A 344 -28.50 -0.79 -6.06
CA GLU A 344 -27.92 -0.07 -4.92
C GLU A 344 -26.55 0.51 -5.27
N SER A 345 -25.76 -0.23 -6.03
CA SER A 345 -24.48 0.26 -6.54
C SER A 345 -24.64 1.46 -7.47
N ILE A 346 -25.63 1.44 -8.37
CA ILE A 346 -25.94 2.56 -9.27
C ILE A 346 -26.46 3.76 -8.47
N GLU A 347 -27.28 3.54 -7.46
CA GLU A 347 -27.80 4.61 -6.59
C GLU A 347 -26.66 5.33 -5.85
N ILE A 348 -25.71 4.60 -5.26
CA ILE A 348 -24.51 5.18 -4.62
C ILE A 348 -23.70 6.02 -5.64
N TYR A 349 -23.56 5.54 -6.87
CA TYR A 349 -22.89 6.31 -7.92
C TYR A 349 -23.60 7.63 -8.21
N ASN A 350 -24.93 7.59 -8.39
CA ASN A 350 -25.71 8.79 -8.67
C ASN A 350 -25.66 9.81 -7.52
N GLN A 351 -25.67 9.33 -6.27
CA GLN A 351 -25.47 10.18 -5.09
C GLN A 351 -24.10 10.86 -5.09
N LEU A 352 -23.03 10.13 -5.47
CA LEU A 352 -21.70 10.70 -5.59
C LEU A 352 -21.62 11.76 -6.70
N VAL A 353 -22.23 11.49 -7.86
CA VAL A 353 -22.28 12.46 -8.97
C VAL A 353 -22.97 13.74 -8.53
N ALA A 354 -24.14 13.65 -7.90
CA ALA A 354 -24.88 14.81 -7.40
C ALA A 354 -24.05 15.61 -6.37
N LEU A 355 -23.41 14.92 -5.41
CA LEU A 355 -22.54 15.56 -4.42
C LEU A 355 -21.38 16.34 -5.07
N LEU A 356 -20.81 15.78 -6.12
CA LEU A 356 -19.65 16.36 -6.81
C LEU A 356 -20.07 17.52 -7.74
N GLU A 357 -21.24 17.43 -8.41
CA GLU A 357 -21.73 18.48 -9.29
C GLU A 357 -22.21 19.74 -8.54
N ASP A 358 -22.83 19.57 -7.38
CA ASP A 358 -23.38 20.68 -6.57
C ASP A 358 -22.30 21.56 -5.90
N ASN A 359 -21.10 21.02 -5.69
CA ASN A 359 -20.08 21.66 -4.83
C ASN A 359 -18.76 21.98 -5.56
N ILE A 360 -18.72 21.95 -6.89
CA ILE A 360 -17.45 22.09 -7.63
C ILE A 360 -17.04 23.56 -7.74
N CYS A 361 -15.96 23.93 -7.03
CA CYS A 361 -15.16 25.09 -7.37
C CYS A 361 -14.45 24.89 -8.73
N THR A 362 -14.37 25.92 -9.55
CA THR A 362 -13.75 25.88 -10.90
C THR A 362 -12.34 25.29 -10.91
N THR A 363 -11.57 25.44 -9.83
CA THR A 363 -10.20 24.93 -9.68
C THR A 363 -10.14 23.42 -9.46
N SER A 364 -11.18 22.82 -8.86
CA SER A 364 -11.24 21.38 -8.55
C SER A 364 -11.90 20.56 -9.67
N LYS A 365 -12.57 21.22 -10.61
CA LYS A 365 -13.35 20.57 -11.67
C LYS A 365 -12.57 19.54 -12.49
N PRO A 366 -11.35 19.79 -13.01
CA PRO A 366 -10.64 18.79 -13.81
C PRO A 366 -10.30 17.51 -13.02
N ILE A 367 -10.07 17.63 -11.71
CA ILE A 367 -9.77 16.48 -10.85
C ILE A 367 -11.04 15.66 -10.61
N VAL A 368 -12.15 16.34 -10.35
CA VAL A 368 -13.46 15.72 -10.14
C VAL A 368 -13.95 15.04 -11.40
N ASP A 369 -13.87 15.71 -12.57
CA ASP A 369 -14.21 15.12 -13.85
C ASP A 369 -13.37 13.87 -14.17
N GLY A 370 -12.08 13.90 -13.81
CA GLY A 370 -11.20 12.75 -13.89
C GLY A 370 -11.62 11.59 -12.96
N LEU A 371 -12.09 11.89 -11.76
CA LEU A 371 -12.62 10.90 -10.81
C LEU A 371 -13.92 10.31 -11.34
N LEU A 372 -14.88 11.14 -11.76
CA LEU A 372 -16.16 10.69 -12.32
C LEU A 372 -15.97 9.83 -13.56
N THR A 373 -15.10 10.24 -14.48
CA THR A 373 -14.79 9.46 -15.70
C THR A 373 -14.24 8.09 -15.33
N ASN A 374 -13.36 8.02 -14.35
CA ASN A 374 -12.81 6.76 -13.87
C ASN A 374 -13.85 5.86 -13.22
N ILE A 375 -14.75 6.44 -12.41
CA ILE A 375 -15.81 5.71 -11.71
C ILE A 375 -16.88 5.26 -12.72
N LYS A 376 -17.28 6.12 -13.66
CA LYS A 376 -18.24 5.80 -14.71
C LYS A 376 -17.79 4.64 -15.60
N GLY A 377 -16.50 4.57 -15.92
CA GLY A 377 -15.93 3.41 -16.61
C GLY A 377 -15.95 2.10 -15.80
N THR A 378 -16.35 2.14 -14.52
CA THR A 378 -16.50 0.93 -13.65
C THR A 378 -17.93 0.40 -13.60
N ILE A 379 -18.94 1.16 -14.06
CA ILE A 379 -20.37 0.80 -14.05
C ILE A 379 -20.78 0.00 -15.30
N GLY A 380 -19.86 -0.30 -16.20
CA GLY A 380 -20.10 -1.15 -17.36
C GLY A 380 -20.46 -2.60 -16.97
N SER A 381 -20.89 -3.43 -17.91
CA SER A 381 -21.41 -4.81 -17.75
C SER A 381 -20.73 -5.65 -16.63
N GLU A 382 -21.50 -6.57 -16.03
CA GLU A 382 -21.16 -7.40 -14.84
C GLU A 382 -19.70 -7.87 -14.68
N GLY A 383 -19.03 -8.25 -15.77
CA GLY A 383 -17.62 -8.69 -15.74
C GLY A 383 -16.59 -7.54 -15.77
N GLN A 384 -16.92 -6.41 -16.39
CA GLN A 384 -16.00 -5.26 -16.53
C GLN A 384 -15.94 -4.40 -15.26
N VAL A 385 -17.00 -4.38 -14.47
CA VAL A 385 -17.04 -3.67 -13.18
C VAL A 385 -16.00 -4.22 -12.22
N LYS A 386 -15.93 -5.54 -12.08
CA LYS A 386 -15.01 -6.21 -11.17
C LYS A 386 -13.54 -5.93 -11.52
N LEU A 387 -13.20 -6.02 -12.82
CA LEU A 387 -11.84 -5.81 -13.32
C LEU A 387 -11.39 -4.35 -13.28
N ALA A 388 -12.29 -3.41 -13.62
CA ALA A 388 -11.99 -1.99 -13.64
C ALA A 388 -11.83 -1.43 -12.22
N ILE A 389 -12.61 -1.90 -11.26
CA ILE A 389 -12.48 -1.54 -9.85
C ILE A 389 -11.15 -2.05 -9.31
N ASP A 390 -10.83 -3.34 -9.50
CA ASP A 390 -9.59 -3.95 -9.02
C ASP A 390 -8.35 -3.24 -9.61
N SER A 391 -8.33 -2.94 -10.92
CA SER A 391 -7.19 -2.29 -11.57
C SER A 391 -7.03 -0.79 -11.25
N LYS A 392 -8.13 -0.05 -11.04
CA LYS A 392 -8.11 1.40 -10.79
C LYS A 392 -7.90 1.76 -9.32
N TYR A 393 -8.36 0.92 -8.40
CA TYR A 393 -8.20 1.11 -6.97
C TYR A 393 -6.71 1.15 -6.57
N TYR A 394 -5.88 0.37 -7.26
CA TYR A 394 -4.45 0.24 -6.98
C TYR A 394 -3.53 1.25 -7.68
N LYS A 395 -4.02 1.96 -8.71
CA LYS A 395 -3.19 2.86 -9.52
C LYS A 395 -3.02 4.28 -8.98
N ARG A 396 -3.81 4.74 -8.02
CA ARG A 396 -3.87 6.18 -7.68
C ARG A 396 -3.65 6.55 -6.23
N TRP A 397 -3.49 5.58 -5.34
CA TRP A 397 -3.44 5.86 -3.92
C TRP A 397 -2.20 5.29 -3.22
N GLY A 398 -1.19 4.98 -4.01
CA GLY A 398 0.16 4.73 -3.52
C GLY A 398 0.91 6.02 -3.23
#